data_8435b30a4bb816719d9d355598f28dba
#
_entry.id   8435b30a4bb816719d9d355598f28dba
#
_cell.length_a   1.000
_cell.length_b   1.000
_cell.length_c   1.000
_cell.angle_alpha   90.00
_cell.angle_beta   90.00
_cell.angle_gamma   90.00
#
_symmetry.space_group_name_H-M   'P 1'
#
loop_
_entity.id
_entity.type
_entity.pdbx_description
1 polymer ?
#
loop_
_entity_poly.entity_id
_entity_poly.type
_entity_poly.pdbx_seq_one_letter_code
_entity_poly.pdbx_strand_id
1 'polypeptide(L)'
;MRKVPIADSQRLISLRLRAMTTTSKSEKHAQVRREVERLAAESRSTDDLMRGITVLLNEHMLKYNWVGFYMLEPGADPPILVLGHYQGAMTPHTRIPLNQGICGAAASSGKTVVVDDVSKDPRYLACSLETKSEIVVPIFVHGKVAGELDLDSHFHAAFGSEDRELIEFCARIVGNRLANETGN
;
A
#
# COMPACT_ATOMS: atom_id res chain seq x y z
N MET A 1 20.57 58.09 -3.07
CA MET A 1 20.23 56.79 -2.44
C MET A 1 18.71 56.56 -2.60
N ARG A 2 18.30 55.62 -3.47
CA ARG A 2 16.87 55.30 -3.68
C ARG A 2 16.48 54.24 -2.68
N LYS A 3 15.53 54.53 -1.79
CA LYS A 3 14.92 53.55 -0.87
C LYS A 3 14.05 52.57 -1.65
N VAL A 4 14.38 51.28 -1.58
CA VAL A 4 13.55 50.18 -2.11
C VAL A 4 12.31 50.06 -1.24
N PRO A 5 11.09 49.96 -1.80
CA PRO A 5 9.84 49.90 -1.01
C PRO A 5 9.77 48.53 -0.27
N ILE A 6 9.49 48.61 1.04
CA ILE A 6 9.35 47.47 1.96
C ILE A 6 8.23 46.48 1.53
N ALA A 7 7.25 46.97 0.77
CA ALA A 7 6.15 46.14 0.25
C ALA A 7 6.56 45.02 -0.70
N ASP A 8 7.63 45.19 -1.45
CA ASP A 8 8.11 44.20 -2.42
C ASP A 8 8.86 43.04 -1.74
N SER A 9 9.54 43.28 -0.63
CA SER A 9 10.25 42.25 0.14
C SER A 9 9.28 41.30 0.86
N GLN A 10 8.15 41.81 1.38
CA GLN A 10 7.13 40.96 2.03
C GLN A 10 6.37 40.10 1.03
N ARG A 11 6.13 40.61 -0.20
CA ARG A 11 5.50 39.85 -1.27
C ARG A 11 6.41 38.72 -1.80
N LEU A 12 7.70 38.95 -1.87
CA LEU A 12 8.72 37.96 -2.26
C LEU A 12 8.93 36.89 -1.18
N ILE A 13 8.86 37.28 0.10
CA ILE A 13 8.91 36.34 1.22
C ILE A 13 7.65 35.48 1.27
N SER A 14 6.47 36.08 1.07
CA SER A 14 5.18 35.37 1.00
C SER A 14 5.10 34.40 -0.20
N LEU A 15 5.65 34.77 -1.36
CA LEU A 15 5.77 33.91 -2.54
C LEU A 15 6.80 32.77 -2.32
N ARG A 16 7.92 33.05 -1.62
CA ARG A 16 8.89 32.01 -1.25
C ARG A 16 8.38 31.07 -0.16
N LEU A 17 7.61 31.55 0.81
CA LEU A 17 6.93 30.66 1.79
C LEU A 17 5.81 29.82 1.16
N ARG A 18 5.10 30.33 0.13
CA ARG A 18 4.15 29.50 -0.65
C ARG A 18 4.83 28.48 -1.55
N ALA A 19 6.09 28.68 -1.91
CA ALA A 19 6.91 27.71 -2.64
C ALA A 19 7.59 26.66 -1.73
N MET A 20 7.44 26.75 -0.40
CA MET A 20 7.73 25.66 0.53
C MET A 20 6.49 24.75 0.61
N THR A 21 6.15 24.23 -0.53
CA THR A 21 5.63 22.91 -0.88
C THR A 21 4.90 22.16 0.21
N THR A 22 3.60 22.32 0.26
CA THR A 22 2.73 21.16 0.46
C THR A 22 2.80 20.37 -0.85
N THR A 23 3.64 19.33 -0.89
CA THR A 23 3.65 18.37 -2.00
C THR A 23 2.21 17.91 -2.21
N SER A 24 1.65 18.11 -3.40
CA SER A 24 0.27 17.69 -3.66
C SER A 24 0.14 16.17 -3.44
N LYS A 25 -1.06 15.69 -3.15
CA LYS A 25 -1.30 14.25 -2.99
C LYS A 25 -0.79 13.48 -4.21
N SER A 26 -1.08 13.96 -5.41
CA SER A 26 -0.65 13.37 -6.68
C SER A 26 0.88 13.35 -6.85
N GLU A 27 1.58 14.44 -6.48
CA GLU A 27 3.05 14.47 -6.51
C GLU A 27 3.67 13.46 -5.54
N LYS A 28 3.04 13.28 -4.36
CA LYS A 28 3.49 12.29 -3.37
C LYS A 28 3.33 10.86 -3.90
N HIS A 29 2.18 10.53 -4.51
CA HIS A 29 1.96 9.23 -5.16
C HIS A 29 2.97 8.99 -6.28
N ALA A 30 3.22 9.99 -7.13
CA ALA A 30 4.21 9.90 -8.20
C ALA A 30 5.65 9.71 -7.67
N GLN A 31 6.00 10.36 -6.55
CA GLN A 31 7.28 10.15 -5.88
C GLN A 31 7.42 8.72 -5.37
N VAL A 32 6.43 8.23 -4.61
CA VAL A 32 6.43 6.87 -4.06
C VAL A 32 6.51 5.83 -5.18
N ARG A 33 5.78 6.04 -6.28
CA ARG A 33 5.83 5.15 -7.46
C ARG A 33 7.24 5.02 -8.03
N ARG A 34 7.98 6.14 -8.19
CA ARG A 34 9.38 6.11 -8.65
C ARG A 34 10.30 5.35 -7.68
N GLU A 35 10.08 5.51 -6.37
CA GLU A 35 10.84 4.76 -5.38
C GLU A 35 10.56 3.26 -5.42
N VAL A 36 9.31 2.85 -5.67
CA VAL A 36 8.95 1.43 -5.89
C VAL A 36 9.66 0.88 -7.15
N GLU A 37 9.70 1.65 -8.24
CA GLU A 37 10.44 1.27 -9.46
C GLU A 37 11.94 1.09 -9.17
N ARG A 38 12.53 1.99 -8.38
CA ARG A 38 13.93 1.89 -7.96
C ARG A 38 14.16 0.65 -7.09
N LEU A 39 13.30 0.41 -6.08
CA LEU A 39 13.35 -0.79 -5.25
C LEU A 39 13.27 -2.07 -6.09
N ALA A 40 12.38 -2.10 -7.09
CA ALA A 40 12.26 -3.25 -7.98
C ALA A 40 13.52 -3.54 -8.80
N ALA A 41 14.26 -2.48 -9.18
CA ALA A 41 15.53 -2.62 -9.91
C ALA A 41 16.70 -3.03 -9.01
N GLU A 42 16.72 -2.60 -7.75
CA GLU A 42 17.84 -2.79 -6.81
C GLU A 42 17.71 -4.02 -5.91
N SER A 43 16.48 -4.49 -5.65
CA SER A 43 16.23 -5.64 -4.77
C SER A 43 16.80 -6.93 -5.34
N ARG A 44 17.40 -7.76 -4.47
CA ARG A 44 18.02 -9.03 -4.85
C ARG A 44 17.00 -10.15 -5.06
N SER A 45 15.86 -10.07 -4.35
CA SER A 45 14.79 -11.06 -4.39
C SER A 45 13.43 -10.39 -4.27
N THR A 46 12.36 -11.13 -4.56
CA THR A 46 10.99 -10.66 -4.29
C THR A 46 10.75 -10.41 -2.80
N ASP A 47 11.37 -11.19 -1.93
CA ASP A 47 11.30 -11.00 -0.47
C ASP A 47 11.89 -9.65 -0.05
N ASP A 48 13.08 -9.29 -0.53
CA ASP A 48 13.69 -7.96 -0.33
C ASP A 48 12.80 -6.83 -0.86
N LEU A 49 12.18 -7.03 -2.03
CA LEU A 49 11.28 -6.06 -2.66
C LEU A 49 10.03 -5.83 -1.82
N MET A 50 9.36 -6.90 -1.38
CA MET A 50 8.17 -6.81 -0.53
C MET A 50 8.47 -6.09 0.77
N ARG A 51 9.58 -6.42 1.43
CA ARG A 51 10.03 -5.73 2.63
C ARG A 51 10.26 -4.23 2.37
N GLY A 52 10.94 -3.88 1.29
CA GLY A 52 11.19 -2.49 0.92
C GLY A 52 9.90 -1.71 0.64
N ILE A 53 8.92 -2.32 -0.03
CA ILE A 53 7.62 -1.71 -0.33
C ILE A 53 6.82 -1.46 0.96
N THR A 54 6.77 -2.42 1.91
CA THR A 54 6.03 -2.21 3.17
C THR A 54 6.58 -1.03 3.96
N VAL A 55 7.90 -0.92 4.08
CA VAL A 55 8.58 0.21 4.74
C VAL A 55 8.28 1.52 4.02
N LEU A 56 8.48 1.56 2.70
CA LEU A 56 8.28 2.76 1.89
C LEU A 56 6.85 3.29 1.99
N LEU A 57 5.85 2.42 1.85
CA LEU A 57 4.44 2.82 1.91
C LEU A 57 4.06 3.31 3.30
N ASN A 58 4.45 2.60 4.36
CA ASN A 58 4.12 2.98 5.73
C ASN A 58 4.79 4.29 6.15
N GLU A 59 6.07 4.52 5.81
CA GLU A 59 6.79 5.73 6.19
C GLU A 59 6.38 6.97 5.38
N HIS A 60 6.05 6.79 4.11
CA HIS A 60 5.79 7.92 3.20
C HIS A 60 4.33 8.26 3.02
N MET A 61 3.40 7.37 3.35
CA MET A 61 1.96 7.57 3.17
C MET A 61 1.26 7.63 4.54
N LEU A 62 1.09 8.83 5.09
CA LEU A 62 0.63 9.09 6.46
C LEU A 62 -0.68 8.39 6.87
N LYS A 63 -1.48 7.95 5.91
CA LYS A 63 -2.74 7.25 6.16
C LYS A 63 -2.62 5.72 6.08
N TYR A 64 -1.46 5.19 5.69
CA TYR A 64 -1.24 3.75 5.59
C TYR A 64 -0.63 3.27 6.90
N ASN A 65 -1.50 3.09 7.91
CA ASN A 65 -1.08 2.80 9.28
C ASN A 65 -0.61 1.36 9.46
N TRP A 66 -1.11 0.45 8.62
CA TRP A 66 -0.63 -0.90 8.48
C TRP A 66 -0.49 -1.25 7.00
N VAL A 67 0.58 -1.94 6.64
CA VAL A 67 0.88 -2.38 5.27
C VAL A 67 1.50 -3.76 5.35
N GLY A 68 0.93 -4.75 4.69
CA GLY A 68 1.46 -6.11 4.73
C GLY A 68 1.20 -6.91 3.47
N PHE A 69 2.05 -7.89 3.24
CA PHE A 69 1.89 -8.89 2.20
C PHE A 69 1.41 -10.19 2.81
N TYR A 70 0.36 -10.76 2.23
CA TYR A 70 -0.08 -12.12 2.47
C TYR A 70 0.16 -12.95 1.23
N MET A 71 0.83 -14.09 1.36
CA MET A 71 1.10 -14.98 0.23
C MET A 71 0.35 -16.29 0.40
N LEU A 72 -0.17 -16.84 -0.70
CA LEU A 72 -0.76 -18.16 -0.68
C LEU A 72 0.29 -19.22 -0.35
N GLU A 73 -0.02 -20.07 0.63
CA GLU A 73 0.85 -21.19 1.01
C GLU A 73 0.81 -22.27 -0.07
N PRO A 74 1.96 -22.63 -0.67
CA PRO A 74 1.99 -23.66 -1.70
C PRO A 74 1.48 -25.00 -1.17
N GLY A 75 0.54 -25.61 -1.88
CA GLY A 75 0.03 -26.95 -1.54
C GLY A 75 -0.92 -27.02 -0.35
N ALA A 76 -1.30 -25.89 0.25
CA ALA A 76 -2.33 -25.87 1.30
C ALA A 76 -3.71 -26.20 0.73
N ASP A 77 -4.41 -27.15 1.38
CA ASP A 77 -5.79 -27.51 1.06
C ASP A 77 -6.59 -27.62 2.38
N PRO A 78 -7.55 -26.71 2.66
CA PRO A 78 -7.93 -25.55 1.84
C PRO A 78 -6.83 -24.48 1.73
N PRO A 79 -6.87 -23.65 0.68
CA PRO A 79 -5.88 -22.59 0.49
C PRO A 79 -5.86 -21.58 1.64
N ILE A 80 -4.65 -21.16 2.04
CA ILE A 80 -4.41 -20.24 3.16
C ILE A 80 -3.47 -19.13 2.73
N LEU A 81 -3.80 -17.90 3.11
CA LEU A 81 -2.92 -16.75 3.04
C LEU A 81 -2.03 -16.71 4.29
N VAL A 82 -0.74 -16.54 4.11
CA VAL A 82 0.26 -16.47 5.18
C VAL A 82 0.90 -15.11 5.18
N LEU A 83 0.94 -14.46 6.34
CA LEU A 83 1.54 -13.15 6.53
C LEU A 83 3.06 -13.23 6.27
N GLY A 84 3.52 -12.37 5.37
CA GLY A 84 4.93 -12.12 5.08
C GLY A 84 5.43 -10.84 5.75
N HIS A 85 6.12 -9.99 4.97
CA HIS A 85 6.58 -8.68 5.45
C HIS A 85 5.42 -7.74 5.72
N TYR A 86 5.47 -7.04 6.83
CA TYR A 86 4.51 -6.00 7.18
C TYR A 86 5.14 -4.87 8.00
N GLN A 87 4.47 -3.73 8.05
CA GLN A 87 4.75 -2.59 8.92
C GLN A 87 3.45 -2.17 9.62
N GLY A 88 3.54 -1.79 10.89
CA GLY A 88 2.42 -1.41 11.73
C GLY A 88 2.31 -2.25 13.00
N ALA A 89 1.16 -2.21 13.65
CA ALA A 89 0.91 -2.97 14.87
C ALA A 89 0.90 -4.49 14.60
N MET A 90 1.23 -5.29 15.62
CA MET A 90 1.11 -6.74 15.51
C MET A 90 -0.35 -7.15 15.26
N THR A 91 -0.54 -8.10 14.34
CA THR A 91 -1.84 -8.69 14.03
C THR A 91 -1.92 -10.14 14.54
N PRO A 92 -3.08 -10.58 15.07
CA PRO A 92 -3.30 -11.99 15.41
C PRO A 92 -3.53 -12.84 14.15
N HIS A 93 -3.83 -12.23 12.99
CA HIS A 93 -4.22 -12.91 11.76
C HIS A 93 -3.01 -13.17 10.87
N THR A 94 -2.10 -14.04 11.32
CA THR A 94 -0.91 -14.43 10.55
C THR A 94 -1.19 -15.50 9.48
N ARG A 95 -2.36 -16.14 9.55
CA ARG A 95 -2.83 -17.18 8.62
C ARG A 95 -4.32 -17.02 8.40
N ILE A 96 -4.74 -16.73 7.17
CA ILE A 96 -6.14 -16.42 6.83
C ILE A 96 -6.64 -17.40 5.76
N PRO A 97 -7.65 -18.23 6.06
CA PRO A 97 -8.35 -19.03 5.05
C PRO A 97 -9.05 -18.15 4.01
N LEU A 98 -9.08 -18.56 2.74
CA LEU A 98 -9.65 -17.76 1.65
C LEU A 98 -11.16 -17.47 1.78
N ASN A 99 -11.87 -18.14 2.66
CA ASN A 99 -13.28 -17.88 2.94
C ASN A 99 -13.51 -16.90 4.09
N GLN A 100 -12.45 -16.25 4.61
CA GLN A 100 -12.53 -15.38 5.77
C GLN A 100 -11.94 -14.00 5.48
N GLY A 101 -12.58 -12.99 6.05
CA GLY A 101 -12.08 -11.63 6.03
C GLY A 101 -12.23 -10.92 4.68
N ILE A 102 -11.80 -9.66 4.66
CA ILE A 102 -11.69 -8.85 3.45
C ILE A 102 -10.56 -9.39 2.58
N CYS A 103 -9.44 -9.79 3.19
CA CYS A 103 -8.31 -10.48 2.56
C CYS A 103 -8.77 -11.74 1.80
N GLY A 104 -9.48 -12.65 2.46
CA GLY A 104 -10.01 -13.85 1.80
C GLY A 104 -10.98 -13.54 0.66
N ALA A 105 -11.79 -12.48 0.79
CA ALA A 105 -12.69 -12.05 -0.28
C ALA A 105 -11.93 -11.47 -1.49
N ALA A 106 -10.87 -10.71 -1.28
CA ALA A 106 -10.02 -10.18 -2.36
C ALA A 106 -9.29 -11.31 -3.08
N ALA A 107 -8.63 -12.21 -2.36
CA ALA A 107 -7.89 -13.34 -2.93
C ALA A 107 -8.82 -14.30 -3.70
N SER A 108 -10.00 -14.65 -3.14
CA SER A 108 -10.95 -15.55 -3.79
C SER A 108 -11.59 -14.95 -5.04
N SER A 109 -11.89 -13.65 -5.05
CA SER A 109 -12.50 -12.98 -6.21
C SER A 109 -11.49 -12.55 -7.27
N GLY A 110 -10.21 -12.44 -6.91
CA GLY A 110 -9.18 -11.83 -7.75
C GLY A 110 -9.45 -10.36 -8.05
N LYS A 111 -10.13 -9.64 -7.17
CA LYS A 111 -10.48 -8.22 -7.35
C LYS A 111 -10.00 -7.40 -6.18
N THR A 112 -9.54 -6.19 -6.47
CA THR A 112 -9.28 -5.18 -5.42
C THR A 112 -10.56 -4.92 -4.63
N VAL A 113 -10.47 -5.02 -3.32
CA VAL A 113 -11.54 -4.68 -2.37
C VAL A 113 -11.14 -3.42 -1.63
N VAL A 114 -12.01 -2.42 -1.63
CA VAL A 114 -11.86 -1.17 -0.85
C VAL A 114 -13.04 -1.07 0.09
N VAL A 115 -12.75 -0.88 1.38
CA VAL A 115 -13.77 -0.75 2.43
C VAL A 115 -13.55 0.59 3.14
N ASP A 116 -14.49 1.52 2.94
CA ASP A 116 -14.41 2.88 3.50
C ASP A 116 -14.68 2.93 5.00
N ASP A 117 -15.41 1.94 5.53
CA ASP A 117 -15.75 1.80 6.94
C ASP A 117 -15.85 0.31 7.30
N VAL A 118 -14.77 -0.22 7.88
CA VAL A 118 -14.70 -1.64 8.23
C VAL A 118 -15.74 -2.07 9.26
N SER A 119 -16.24 -1.16 10.09
CA SER A 119 -17.28 -1.46 11.08
C SER A 119 -18.62 -1.82 10.46
N LYS A 120 -18.81 -1.51 9.18
CA LYS A 120 -20.03 -1.79 8.40
C LYS A 120 -19.87 -3.00 7.47
N ASP A 121 -18.67 -3.53 7.31
CA ASP A 121 -18.46 -4.71 6.46
C ASP A 121 -18.53 -5.99 7.31
N PRO A 122 -19.52 -6.86 7.08
CA PRO A 122 -19.70 -8.08 7.86
C PRO A 122 -18.57 -9.10 7.69
N ARG A 123 -17.70 -8.91 6.70
CA ARG A 123 -16.53 -9.77 6.46
C ARG A 123 -15.33 -9.37 7.30
N TYR A 124 -15.33 -8.15 7.88
CA TYR A 124 -14.15 -7.62 8.55
C TYR A 124 -13.66 -8.52 9.68
N LEU A 125 -12.40 -8.94 9.60
CA LEU A 125 -11.66 -9.57 10.69
C LEU A 125 -10.85 -8.48 11.39
N ALA A 126 -11.20 -8.17 12.64
CA ALA A 126 -10.57 -7.08 13.38
C ALA A 126 -9.08 -7.35 13.63
N CYS A 127 -8.21 -6.83 12.76
CA CYS A 127 -6.76 -6.85 12.93
C CYS A 127 -6.31 -5.86 14.01
N SER A 128 -7.01 -4.73 14.13
CA SER A 128 -6.79 -3.69 15.13
C SER A 128 -8.10 -2.97 15.44
N LEU A 129 -8.24 -2.50 16.70
CA LEU A 129 -9.38 -1.65 17.10
C LEU A 129 -9.30 -0.25 16.48
N GLU A 130 -8.15 0.15 15.97
CA GLU A 130 -7.92 1.47 15.38
C GLU A 130 -8.22 1.53 13.89
N THR A 131 -8.28 0.38 13.19
CA THR A 131 -8.59 0.31 11.76
C THR A 131 -10.00 0.83 11.48
N LYS A 132 -10.11 1.74 10.53
CA LYS A 132 -11.36 2.37 10.08
C LYS A 132 -11.67 2.08 8.63
N SER A 133 -10.66 1.99 7.76
CA SER A 133 -10.80 1.60 6.37
C SER A 133 -9.68 0.68 5.94
N GLU A 134 -9.92 -0.11 4.90
CA GLU A 134 -9.01 -1.15 4.42
C GLU A 134 -9.04 -1.22 2.89
N ILE A 135 -7.90 -1.50 2.29
CA ILE A 135 -7.78 -1.85 0.88
C ILE A 135 -6.93 -3.10 0.72
N VAL A 136 -7.46 -4.09 0.00
CA VAL A 136 -6.74 -5.33 -0.31
C VAL A 136 -6.64 -5.50 -1.81
N VAL A 137 -5.42 -5.68 -2.32
CA VAL A 137 -5.12 -5.80 -3.74
C VAL A 137 -4.47 -7.15 -4.03
N PRO A 138 -5.09 -8.02 -4.85
CA PRO A 138 -4.52 -9.30 -5.23
C PRO A 138 -3.24 -9.17 -6.06
N ILE A 139 -2.27 -10.05 -5.80
CA ILE A 139 -1.04 -10.21 -6.56
C ILE A 139 -1.20 -11.39 -7.51
N PHE A 140 -0.95 -11.15 -8.79
CA PHE A 140 -1.08 -12.18 -9.83
C PHE A 140 0.27 -12.66 -10.33
N VAL A 141 0.41 -13.99 -10.44
CA VAL A 141 1.53 -14.67 -11.09
C VAL A 141 0.96 -15.61 -12.14
N HIS A 142 1.37 -15.44 -13.40
CA HIS A 142 0.84 -16.21 -14.55
C HIS A 142 -0.69 -16.27 -14.60
N GLY A 143 -1.37 -15.14 -14.29
CA GLY A 143 -2.84 -15.02 -14.32
C GLY A 143 -3.57 -15.66 -13.13
N LYS A 144 -2.86 -16.22 -12.15
CA LYS A 144 -3.43 -16.77 -10.92
C LYS A 144 -3.08 -15.89 -9.73
N VAL A 145 -3.98 -15.79 -8.76
CA VAL A 145 -3.70 -15.13 -7.49
C VAL A 145 -2.61 -15.92 -6.75
N ALA A 146 -1.53 -15.24 -6.38
CA ALA A 146 -0.43 -15.79 -5.61
C ALA A 146 -0.35 -15.22 -4.18
N GLY A 147 -1.07 -14.14 -3.93
CA GLY A 147 -1.10 -13.45 -2.65
C GLY A 147 -1.85 -12.13 -2.78
N GLU A 148 -1.61 -11.24 -1.85
CA GLU A 148 -2.21 -9.91 -1.81
C GLU A 148 -1.35 -8.90 -1.07
N LEU A 149 -1.58 -7.62 -1.36
CA LEU A 149 -1.06 -6.48 -0.62
C LEU A 149 -2.25 -5.86 0.11
N ASP A 150 -2.17 -5.85 1.44
CA ASP A 150 -3.20 -5.41 2.36
C ASP A 150 -2.76 -4.14 3.11
N LEU A 151 -3.63 -3.13 3.16
CA LEU A 151 -3.37 -1.88 3.86
C LEU A 151 -4.58 -1.45 4.70
N ASP A 152 -4.27 -1.14 5.97
CA ASP A 152 -5.21 -0.57 6.93
C ASP A 152 -4.95 0.91 7.19
N SER A 153 -6.02 1.64 7.45
CA SER A 153 -5.98 3.03 7.86
C SER A 153 -6.80 3.31 9.11
N HIS A 154 -6.29 4.18 9.99
CA HIS A 154 -7.02 4.72 11.14
C HIS A 154 -8.01 5.83 10.75
N PHE A 155 -8.19 6.09 9.45
CA PHE A 155 -9.11 7.08 8.92
C PHE A 155 -10.17 6.39 8.06
N HIS A 156 -11.44 6.85 8.16
CA HIS A 156 -12.48 6.41 7.23
C HIS A 156 -12.20 6.89 5.82
N ALA A 157 -12.59 6.11 4.82
CA ALA A 157 -12.46 6.44 3.41
C ALA A 157 -11.05 6.94 3.03
N ALA A 158 -10.00 6.29 3.57
CA ALA A 158 -8.62 6.70 3.35
C ALA A 158 -8.13 6.43 1.92
N PHE A 159 -8.68 5.42 1.26
CA PHE A 159 -8.20 4.87 0.00
C PHE A 159 -9.05 5.35 -1.18
N GLY A 160 -8.65 6.45 -1.82
CA GLY A 160 -9.27 6.94 -3.06
C GLY A 160 -8.68 6.28 -4.32
N SER A 161 -9.08 6.79 -5.50
CA SER A 161 -8.62 6.23 -6.78
C SER A 161 -7.09 6.26 -6.95
N GLU A 162 -6.43 7.37 -6.56
CA GLU A 162 -4.97 7.49 -6.66
C GLU A 162 -4.24 6.51 -5.72
N ASP A 163 -4.79 6.28 -4.51
CA ASP A 163 -4.26 5.30 -3.56
C ASP A 163 -4.39 3.89 -4.15
N ARG A 164 -5.58 3.55 -4.66
CA ARG A 164 -5.84 2.28 -5.32
C ARG A 164 -4.88 2.04 -6.48
N GLU A 165 -4.70 3.02 -7.38
CA GLU A 165 -3.79 2.90 -8.52
C GLU A 165 -2.33 2.67 -8.09
N LEU A 166 -1.87 3.33 -7.02
CA LEU A 166 -0.54 3.13 -6.47
C LEU A 166 -0.37 1.72 -5.89
N ILE A 167 -1.35 1.24 -5.11
CA ILE A 167 -1.27 -0.06 -4.45
C ILE A 167 -1.38 -1.19 -5.48
N GLU A 168 -2.27 -1.07 -6.47
CA GLU A 168 -2.35 -1.99 -7.61
C GLU A 168 -1.05 -2.02 -8.43
N PHE A 169 -0.39 -0.87 -8.57
CA PHE A 169 0.94 -0.81 -9.19
C PHE A 169 1.97 -1.59 -8.37
N CYS A 170 2.03 -1.43 -7.04
CA CYS A 170 2.94 -2.18 -6.17
C CYS A 170 2.71 -3.69 -6.28
N ALA A 171 1.44 -4.12 -6.18
CA ALA A 171 1.06 -5.52 -6.31
C ALA A 171 1.50 -6.13 -7.66
N ARG A 172 1.32 -5.38 -8.76
CA ARG A 172 1.74 -5.80 -10.10
C ARG A 172 3.27 -5.94 -10.22
N ILE A 173 4.03 -5.00 -9.64
CA ILE A 173 5.51 -5.08 -9.64
C ILE A 173 5.99 -6.33 -8.93
N VAL A 174 5.42 -6.65 -7.75
CA VAL A 174 5.73 -7.88 -7.01
C VAL A 174 5.34 -9.12 -7.80
N GLY A 175 4.15 -9.14 -8.39
CA GLY A 175 3.69 -10.27 -9.20
C GLY A 175 4.58 -10.54 -10.42
N ASN A 176 5.01 -9.49 -11.14
CA ASN A 176 5.93 -9.61 -12.26
C ASN A 176 7.29 -10.17 -11.82
N ARG A 177 7.79 -9.75 -10.65
CA ARG A 177 9.06 -10.26 -10.10
C ARG A 177 8.95 -11.73 -9.75
N LEU A 178 7.87 -12.15 -9.06
CA LEU A 178 7.59 -13.55 -8.75
C LEU A 178 7.50 -14.42 -10.00
N ALA A 179 6.80 -13.92 -11.04
CA ALA A 179 6.68 -14.64 -12.30
C ALA A 179 8.04 -14.91 -12.96
N ASN A 180 8.96 -13.94 -12.88
CA ASN A 180 10.32 -14.09 -13.42
C ASN A 180 11.19 -15.07 -12.58
N GLU A 181 10.97 -15.13 -11.26
CA GLU A 181 11.70 -16.04 -10.38
C GLU A 181 11.20 -17.50 -10.47
N THR A 182 9.91 -17.69 -10.81
CA THR A 182 9.28 -19.03 -10.91
C THR A 182 9.24 -19.58 -12.32
N GLY A 183 9.59 -18.80 -13.32
CA GLY A 183 9.54 -19.18 -14.75
C GLY A 183 10.85 -19.73 -15.33
N ASN A 184 11.87 -19.98 -14.51
CA ASN A 184 13.14 -20.60 -14.90
C ASN A 184 13.21 -22.06 -14.51
#